data_0840a684b077429415098adf03e4dd5d
#
_entry.id   0840a684b077429415098adf03e4dd5d
#
_cell.length_a   1.000
_cell.length_b   1.000
_cell.length_c   1.000
_cell.angle_alpha   90.00
_cell.angle_beta   90.00
_cell.angle_gamma   90.00
#
_symmetry.space_group_name_H-M   'P 1'
#
loop_
_entity.id
_entity.type
_entity.pdbx_description
1 polymer ?
#
loop_
_entity_poly.entity_id
_entity_poly.type
_entity_poly.pdbx_seq_one_letter_code
_entity_poly.pdbx_strand_id
1 'polypeptide(L)'
;NFSALDNLRGKVSGVNIFSNSSQPGAYSNRVVIRGMATINASSNPLYVVDGVVMENFDLVNPNDIESMEVLKDASAAAIYGTRGNNGVIIVSTRRPQAGTTQVDYSGYIMHEAVYKRPEILNGDEFVAYGKETNNANIRDFGGRDNHYDALLNKSNFTHVHNLTATGGNGKTNYRASLNYKKNDGMIRNTSRETINGSIAVNHRAFDDKLQLSFNLANSFVKVDAVSDDVDKVGDIPNYGILYQAIRINPTMPIYKEDGSFWETYSGYEDFNPVARIYQRTKKKEFKNLLANFKSQYEIIPGLTAAAFFAMEKNDALTNDYSMREEYSQHKDGTNGRAKKEYYQNTNRTTEWTANYNTSINGVHNITGLLGYSYQDFEYEQFSAENKNFLTDVFGTNNLEAGGYLKDGKAEMKSKKETSKLIAFF
;
A
#
# COMPACT_ATOMS: atom_id res chain seq x y z
N ASN A 1 10.23 -9.77 -3.56
CA ASN A 1 8.78 -9.63 -3.33
C ASN A 1 8.49 -8.24 -2.80
N PHE A 2 7.43 -7.60 -3.31
CA PHE A 2 7.05 -6.25 -2.90
C PHE A 2 6.23 -6.25 -1.62
N SER A 3 5.50 -7.32 -1.36
CA SER A 3 4.67 -7.50 -0.16
C SER A 3 4.89 -8.88 0.44
N ALA A 4 4.70 -9.00 1.74
CA ALA A 4 4.69 -10.29 2.41
C ALA A 4 3.56 -11.21 1.91
N LEU A 5 2.47 -10.66 1.38
CA LEU A 5 1.40 -11.42 0.71
C LEU A 5 1.89 -12.23 -0.49
N ASP A 6 2.89 -11.74 -1.21
CA ASP A 6 3.45 -12.49 -2.35
C ASP A 6 4.03 -13.85 -1.91
N ASN A 7 4.44 -13.97 -0.65
CA ASN A 7 4.93 -15.24 -0.09
C ASN A 7 3.83 -16.29 0.08
N LEU A 8 2.56 -15.89 0.15
CA LEU A 8 1.41 -16.80 0.22
C LEU A 8 0.90 -17.23 -1.14
N ARG A 9 1.27 -16.51 -2.22
CA ARG A 9 0.76 -16.76 -3.57
C ARG A 9 1.14 -18.16 -4.04
N GLY A 10 0.12 -18.96 -4.39
CA GLY A 10 0.29 -20.33 -4.86
C GLY A 10 0.72 -21.36 -3.79
N LYS A 11 0.89 -20.94 -2.51
CA LYS A 11 1.32 -21.83 -1.43
C LYS A 11 0.20 -22.27 -0.49
N VAL A 12 -0.90 -21.51 -0.46
CA VAL A 12 -2.04 -21.77 0.42
C VAL A 12 -3.30 -22.07 -0.39
N SER A 13 -3.84 -23.28 -0.28
CA SER A 13 -5.03 -23.67 -1.03
C SER A 13 -6.23 -22.79 -0.64
N GLY A 14 -7.07 -22.40 -1.63
CA GLY A 14 -8.25 -21.57 -1.40
C GLY A 14 -7.95 -20.09 -1.08
N VAL A 15 -6.70 -19.66 -1.19
CA VAL A 15 -6.30 -18.25 -1.11
C VAL A 15 -5.86 -17.76 -2.49
N ASN A 16 -6.58 -16.79 -3.01
CA ASN A 16 -6.26 -16.15 -4.28
C ASN A 16 -5.75 -14.73 -4.02
N ILE A 17 -4.58 -14.44 -4.55
CA ILE A 17 -3.95 -13.11 -4.44
C ILE A 17 -3.85 -12.53 -5.84
N PHE A 18 -4.63 -11.48 -6.07
CA PHE A 18 -4.64 -10.73 -7.31
C PHE A 18 -3.79 -9.47 -7.11
N SER A 19 -2.79 -9.30 -7.95
CA SER A 19 -1.98 -8.09 -8.01
C SER A 19 -2.35 -7.33 -9.28
N ASN A 20 -2.81 -6.09 -9.13
CA ASN A 20 -3.23 -5.29 -10.29
C ASN A 20 -2.04 -4.74 -11.07
N SER A 21 -0.95 -4.46 -10.40
CA SER A 21 0.27 -3.91 -11.00
C SER A 21 1.46 -4.20 -10.11
N SER A 22 2.64 -4.33 -10.70
CA SER A 22 3.93 -4.36 -9.99
C SER A 22 4.62 -2.99 -9.96
N GLN A 23 4.01 -1.95 -10.54
CA GLN A 23 4.59 -0.62 -10.57
C GLN A 23 4.60 0.00 -9.17
N PRO A 24 5.67 0.73 -8.82
CA PRO A 24 5.66 1.57 -7.63
C PRO A 24 4.44 2.51 -7.65
N GLY A 25 3.68 2.52 -6.55
CA GLY A 25 2.54 3.42 -6.40
C GLY A 25 1.19 2.94 -6.93
N ALA A 26 1.17 2.01 -7.89
CA ALA A 26 -0.03 1.35 -8.39
C ALA A 26 -0.18 -0.08 -7.84
N TYR A 27 0.74 -0.50 -6.98
CA TYR A 27 0.73 -1.81 -6.37
C TYR A 27 -0.45 -1.93 -5.39
N SER A 28 -1.36 -2.82 -5.70
CA SER A 28 -2.41 -3.21 -4.78
C SER A 28 -2.63 -4.72 -4.87
N ASN A 29 -2.64 -5.39 -3.73
CA ASN A 29 -2.98 -6.79 -3.63
C ASN A 29 -4.43 -6.91 -3.14
N ARG A 30 -5.24 -7.63 -3.88
CA ARG A 30 -6.54 -8.10 -3.42
C ARG A 30 -6.41 -9.56 -3.02
N VAL A 31 -6.70 -9.86 -1.77
CA VAL A 31 -6.72 -11.23 -1.26
C VAL A 31 -8.15 -11.69 -1.13
N VAL A 32 -8.44 -12.87 -1.67
CA VAL A 32 -9.75 -13.50 -1.56
C VAL A 32 -9.59 -14.91 -1.03
N ILE A 33 -10.29 -15.22 0.07
CA ILE A 33 -10.29 -16.55 0.69
C ILE A 33 -11.61 -17.25 0.36
N ARG A 34 -11.54 -18.43 -0.28
CA ARG A 34 -12.71 -19.24 -0.68
C ARG A 34 -13.73 -18.55 -1.60
N GLY A 35 -13.35 -17.51 -2.32
CA GLY A 35 -14.21 -16.77 -3.24
C GLY A 35 -14.79 -15.49 -2.64
N MET A 36 -15.55 -14.75 -3.45
CA MET A 36 -16.19 -13.52 -3.02
C MET A 36 -17.49 -13.84 -2.27
N ALA A 37 -17.57 -13.44 -1.00
CA ALA A 37 -18.74 -13.64 -0.16
C ALA A 37 -19.81 -12.55 -0.33
N THR A 38 -19.49 -11.42 -0.97
CA THR A 38 -20.38 -10.27 -1.12
C THR A 38 -20.14 -9.54 -2.44
N ILE A 39 -21.19 -8.93 -2.98
CA ILE A 39 -21.13 -8.11 -4.20
C ILE A 39 -20.87 -6.64 -3.85
N ASN A 40 -21.35 -6.15 -2.71
CA ASN A 40 -21.38 -4.72 -2.37
C ASN A 40 -20.45 -4.32 -1.21
N ALA A 41 -19.81 -5.29 -0.54
CA ALA A 41 -18.90 -5.01 0.57
C ALA A 41 -17.47 -5.49 0.27
N SER A 42 -16.50 -5.06 1.09
CA SER A 42 -15.13 -5.56 0.97
C SER A 42 -15.07 -7.07 1.17
N SER A 43 -14.40 -7.78 0.27
CA SER A 43 -14.09 -9.22 0.39
C SER A 43 -12.69 -9.46 0.94
N ASN A 44 -12.00 -8.43 1.44
CA ASN A 44 -10.67 -8.58 2.01
C ASN A 44 -10.74 -9.36 3.33
N PRO A 45 -9.77 -10.25 3.59
CA PRO A 45 -9.64 -10.90 4.89
C PRO A 45 -9.25 -9.89 5.96
N LEU A 46 -9.48 -10.25 7.21
CA LEU A 46 -8.95 -9.53 8.35
C LEU A 46 -7.47 -9.87 8.53
N TYR A 47 -6.63 -8.89 8.78
CA TYR A 47 -5.23 -9.10 9.11
C TYR A 47 -5.04 -8.95 10.61
N VAL A 48 -4.27 -9.86 11.21
CA VAL A 48 -3.92 -9.82 12.63
C VAL A 48 -2.41 -9.99 12.77
N VAL A 49 -1.72 -8.95 13.21
CA VAL A 49 -0.26 -8.95 13.40
C VAL A 49 0.05 -8.92 14.89
N ASP A 50 0.68 -9.97 15.40
CA ASP A 50 1.01 -10.12 16.83
C ASP A 50 -0.18 -9.82 17.77
N GLY A 51 -1.40 -10.26 17.36
CA GLY A 51 -2.64 -10.05 18.09
C GLY A 51 -3.34 -8.72 17.81
N VAL A 52 -2.77 -7.83 17.03
CA VAL A 52 -3.38 -6.54 16.66
C VAL A 52 -4.13 -6.66 15.35
N VAL A 53 -5.39 -6.27 15.33
CA VAL A 53 -6.21 -6.24 14.12
C VAL A 53 -5.82 -5.02 13.29
N MET A 54 -5.53 -5.23 12.00
CA MET A 54 -5.07 -4.22 11.06
C MET A 54 -5.88 -4.27 9.75
N GLU A 55 -5.98 -3.15 9.05
CA GLU A 55 -6.59 -3.11 7.72
C GLU A 55 -5.67 -3.66 6.63
N ASN A 56 -4.37 -3.46 6.81
CA ASN A 56 -3.34 -3.99 5.93
C ASN A 56 -2.07 -4.27 6.75
N PHE A 57 -1.13 -5.03 6.21
CA PHE A 57 0.13 -5.30 6.90
C PHE A 57 1.38 -4.91 6.08
N ASP A 58 1.26 -3.94 5.18
CA ASP A 58 2.39 -3.37 4.44
C ASP A 58 3.44 -2.72 5.37
N LEU A 59 3.05 -2.46 6.61
CA LEU A 59 3.92 -2.02 7.71
C LEU A 59 4.97 -3.08 8.06
N VAL A 60 4.64 -4.38 7.95
CA VAL A 60 5.50 -5.46 8.41
C VAL A 60 6.52 -5.81 7.35
N ASN A 61 7.81 -5.69 7.69
CA ASN A 61 8.88 -6.14 6.82
C ASN A 61 8.79 -7.67 6.64
N PRO A 62 8.77 -8.20 5.39
CA PRO A 62 8.73 -9.64 5.14
C PRO A 62 9.82 -10.44 5.87
N ASN A 63 10.99 -9.86 6.11
CA ASN A 63 12.11 -10.50 6.82
C ASN A 63 11.88 -10.62 8.34
N ASP A 64 10.97 -9.82 8.90
CA ASP A 64 10.58 -9.89 10.31
C ASP A 64 9.42 -10.88 10.56
N ILE A 65 8.85 -11.46 9.51
CA ILE A 65 7.79 -12.46 9.64
C ILE A 65 8.40 -13.82 10.00
N GLU A 66 7.87 -14.44 11.03
CA GLU A 66 8.17 -15.81 11.43
C GLU A 66 7.22 -16.79 10.77
N SER A 67 5.91 -16.53 10.88
CA SER A 67 4.86 -17.37 10.30
C SER A 67 3.66 -16.55 9.82
N MET A 68 2.95 -17.11 8.85
CA MET A 68 1.63 -16.62 8.41
C MET A 68 0.66 -17.78 8.37
N GLU A 69 -0.46 -17.63 9.08
CA GLU A 69 -1.53 -18.61 9.17
C GLU A 69 -2.82 -18.04 8.57
N VAL A 70 -3.57 -18.86 7.84
CA VAL A 70 -4.82 -18.43 7.21
C VAL A 70 -5.99 -19.23 7.81
N LEU A 71 -6.82 -18.53 8.59
CA LEU A 71 -8.07 -19.07 9.11
C LEU A 71 -9.16 -18.90 8.06
N LYS A 72 -9.56 -20.01 7.47
CA LYS A 72 -10.52 -20.02 6.35
C LYS A 72 -11.96 -20.33 6.82
N ASP A 73 -12.08 -21.00 7.96
CA ASP A 73 -13.36 -21.47 8.49
C ASP A 73 -13.96 -20.45 9.44
N ALA A 74 -15.29 -20.29 9.37
CA ALA A 74 -16.02 -19.37 10.24
C ALA A 74 -15.84 -19.70 11.71
N SER A 75 -15.72 -20.98 12.08
CA SER A 75 -15.47 -21.40 13.46
C SER A 75 -14.09 -20.95 13.99
N ALA A 76 -13.06 -21.05 13.14
CA ALA A 76 -11.72 -20.58 13.50
C ALA A 76 -11.63 -19.05 13.52
N ALA A 77 -12.44 -18.37 12.70
CA ALA A 77 -12.52 -16.91 12.63
C ALA A 77 -13.47 -16.31 13.69
N ALA A 78 -14.26 -17.13 14.38
CA ALA A 78 -15.28 -16.68 15.34
C ALA A 78 -14.73 -15.80 16.48
N ILE A 79 -13.47 -15.99 16.87
CA ILE A 79 -12.77 -15.17 17.87
C ILE A 79 -12.74 -13.69 17.45
N TYR A 80 -12.75 -13.41 16.12
CA TYR A 80 -12.69 -12.05 15.57
C TYR A 80 -14.07 -11.48 15.21
N GLY A 81 -15.15 -12.23 15.57
CA GLY A 81 -16.53 -11.85 15.31
C GLY A 81 -16.86 -11.73 13.83
N THR A 82 -17.82 -10.87 13.48
CA THR A 82 -18.28 -10.67 12.10
C THR A 82 -17.20 -10.15 11.15
N ARG A 83 -16.13 -9.53 11.66
CA ARG A 83 -14.98 -9.07 10.87
C ARG A 83 -14.17 -10.23 10.27
N GLY A 84 -14.21 -11.41 10.91
CA GLY A 84 -13.55 -12.63 10.42
C GLY A 84 -14.30 -13.37 9.31
N ASN A 85 -15.49 -12.92 8.89
CA ASN A 85 -16.33 -13.66 7.92
C ASN A 85 -15.66 -13.92 6.56
N ASN A 86 -14.75 -13.04 6.13
CA ASN A 86 -13.99 -13.19 4.88
C ASN A 86 -12.67 -13.97 5.08
N GLY A 87 -12.50 -14.60 6.25
CA GLY A 87 -11.26 -15.25 6.68
C GLY A 87 -10.33 -14.29 7.40
N VAL A 88 -9.34 -14.86 8.09
CA VAL A 88 -8.35 -14.11 8.87
C VAL A 88 -6.95 -14.56 8.47
N ILE A 89 -6.04 -13.61 8.27
CA ILE A 89 -4.62 -13.88 8.07
C ILE A 89 -3.89 -13.42 9.33
N ILE A 90 -3.37 -14.39 10.06
CA ILE A 90 -2.58 -14.15 11.27
C ILE A 90 -1.11 -14.12 10.87
N VAL A 91 -0.43 -13.06 11.26
CA VAL A 91 1.00 -12.85 11.04
C VAL A 91 1.69 -12.80 12.38
N SER A 92 2.65 -13.68 12.58
CA SER A 92 3.52 -13.66 13.75
C SER A 92 4.89 -13.14 13.36
N THR A 93 5.38 -12.13 14.07
CA THR A 93 6.73 -11.60 13.85
C THR A 93 7.77 -12.40 14.65
N ARG A 94 9.02 -12.35 14.18
CA ARG A 94 10.14 -13.04 14.83
C ARG A 94 10.36 -12.51 16.23
N ARG A 95 10.37 -13.42 17.20
CA ARG A 95 10.51 -13.08 18.61
C ARG A 95 11.98 -12.90 19.00
N PRO A 96 12.26 -12.06 20.01
CA PRO A 96 13.58 -12.00 20.64
C PRO A 96 14.03 -13.35 21.16
N GLN A 97 15.29 -13.69 20.92
CA GLN A 97 15.89 -14.95 21.39
C GLN A 97 16.97 -14.68 22.43
N ALA A 98 17.10 -15.59 23.40
CA ALA A 98 18.20 -15.55 24.36
C ALA A 98 19.52 -15.91 23.68
N GLY A 99 20.62 -15.32 24.14
CA GLY A 99 21.96 -15.59 23.63
C GLY A 99 22.81 -14.31 23.53
N THR A 100 24.04 -14.49 23.09
CA THR A 100 24.93 -13.37 22.79
C THR A 100 24.33 -12.50 21.68
N THR A 101 24.60 -11.20 21.76
CA THR A 101 24.13 -10.28 20.73
C THR A 101 24.69 -10.68 19.35
N GLN A 102 23.80 -10.91 18.41
CA GLN A 102 24.11 -11.16 17.00
C GLN A 102 23.59 -10.01 16.17
N VAL A 103 24.39 -9.60 15.20
CA VAL A 103 24.04 -8.57 14.23
C VAL A 103 24.14 -9.18 12.84
N ASP A 104 23.02 -9.20 12.13
CA ASP A 104 22.91 -9.74 10.79
C ASP A 104 22.62 -8.62 9.80
N TYR A 105 23.38 -8.60 8.72
CA TYR A 105 23.12 -7.74 7.57
C TYR A 105 22.87 -8.59 6.34
N SER A 106 21.81 -8.24 5.61
CA SER A 106 21.53 -8.80 4.29
C SER A 106 21.10 -7.72 3.33
N GLY A 107 21.50 -7.84 2.07
CA GLY A 107 21.13 -6.89 1.04
C GLY A 107 21.21 -7.49 -0.35
N TYR A 108 20.48 -6.89 -1.29
CA TYR A 108 20.57 -7.24 -2.70
C TYR A 108 20.24 -6.05 -3.58
N ILE A 109 20.70 -6.12 -4.81
CA ILE A 109 20.40 -5.18 -5.89
C ILE A 109 19.69 -5.96 -6.98
N MET A 110 18.66 -5.37 -7.59
CA MET A 110 17.90 -5.96 -8.68
C MET A 110 17.68 -4.92 -9.78
N HIS A 111 17.75 -5.38 -11.02
CA HIS A 111 17.35 -4.62 -12.20
C HIS A 111 16.17 -5.32 -12.86
N GLU A 112 15.16 -4.57 -13.29
CA GLU A 112 13.99 -5.10 -13.95
C GLU A 112 14.02 -4.78 -15.44
N ALA A 113 13.65 -5.75 -16.26
CA ALA A 113 13.57 -5.59 -17.71
C ALA A 113 12.26 -6.15 -18.25
N VAL A 114 11.77 -5.58 -19.33
CA VAL A 114 10.57 -6.06 -20.03
C VAL A 114 10.90 -7.40 -20.72
N TYR A 115 10.28 -8.48 -20.24
CA TYR A 115 10.46 -9.82 -20.78
C TYR A 115 9.86 -9.97 -22.19
N LYS A 116 8.63 -9.45 -22.39
CA LYS A 116 7.94 -9.51 -23.69
C LYS A 116 7.28 -8.16 -23.97
N ARG A 117 7.60 -7.60 -25.12
CA ARG A 117 6.98 -6.37 -25.63
C ARG A 117 5.73 -6.70 -26.43
N PRO A 118 4.72 -5.82 -26.41
CA PRO A 118 3.61 -5.95 -27.35
C PRO A 118 4.13 -5.77 -28.79
N GLU A 119 3.60 -6.56 -29.70
CA GLU A 119 3.83 -6.38 -31.13
C GLU A 119 2.86 -5.30 -31.62
N ILE A 120 3.39 -4.14 -31.95
CA ILE A 120 2.64 -2.97 -32.44
C ILE A 120 3.27 -2.49 -33.74
N LEU A 121 2.44 -1.99 -34.65
CA LEU A 121 2.93 -1.39 -35.89
C LEU A 121 3.75 -0.14 -35.58
N ASN A 122 4.90 0.01 -36.21
CA ASN A 122 5.61 1.28 -36.24
C ASN A 122 4.91 2.28 -37.19
N GLY A 123 5.38 3.53 -37.22
CA GLY A 123 4.74 4.58 -38.02
C GLY A 123 4.67 4.27 -39.50
N ASP A 124 5.74 3.67 -40.07
CA ASP A 124 5.77 3.32 -41.50
C ASP A 124 4.86 2.15 -41.83
N GLU A 125 4.87 1.11 -40.99
CA GLU A 125 3.99 -0.05 -41.12
C GLU A 125 2.52 0.35 -40.98
N PHE A 126 2.21 1.27 -40.08
CA PHE A 126 0.86 1.80 -39.88
C PHE A 126 0.36 2.57 -41.10
N VAL A 127 1.19 3.42 -41.69
CA VAL A 127 0.84 4.13 -42.93
C VAL A 127 0.70 3.18 -44.11
N ALA A 128 1.59 2.19 -44.24
CA ALA A 128 1.51 1.17 -45.26
C ALA A 128 0.21 0.36 -45.15
N TYR A 129 -0.13 -0.08 -43.97
CA TYR A 129 -1.40 -0.78 -43.68
C TYR A 129 -2.63 0.07 -44.07
N GLY A 130 -2.60 1.38 -43.77
CA GLY A 130 -3.66 2.29 -44.16
C GLY A 130 -3.86 2.39 -45.69
N LYS A 131 -2.77 2.43 -46.43
CA LYS A 131 -2.80 2.44 -47.91
C LYS A 131 -3.31 1.11 -48.47
N GLU A 132 -2.83 -0.01 -47.94
CA GLU A 132 -3.23 -1.35 -48.36
C GLU A 132 -4.71 -1.62 -48.15
N THR A 133 -5.23 -1.19 -46.96
CA THR A 133 -6.64 -1.39 -46.60
C THR A 133 -7.57 -0.29 -47.12
N ASN A 134 -7.03 0.71 -47.80
CA ASN A 134 -7.77 1.93 -48.24
C ASN A 134 -8.57 2.58 -47.09
N ASN A 135 -7.98 2.62 -45.88
CA ASN A 135 -8.62 3.16 -44.70
C ASN A 135 -8.36 4.67 -44.56
N ALA A 136 -9.34 5.48 -44.96
CA ALA A 136 -9.25 6.94 -44.89
C ALA A 136 -9.10 7.52 -43.47
N ASN A 137 -9.35 6.71 -42.42
CA ASN A 137 -9.20 7.15 -41.03
C ASN A 137 -7.74 7.08 -40.54
N ILE A 138 -6.85 6.43 -41.30
CA ILE A 138 -5.43 6.40 -40.96
C ILE A 138 -4.76 7.68 -41.42
N ARG A 139 -4.42 8.52 -40.44
CA ARG A 139 -3.76 9.81 -40.64
C ARG A 139 -2.28 9.71 -40.29
N ASP A 140 -1.40 10.17 -41.19
CA ASP A 140 0.02 10.33 -40.92
C ASP A 140 0.31 11.72 -40.38
N PHE A 141 0.86 11.79 -39.16
CA PHE A 141 1.26 13.04 -38.49
C PHE A 141 2.76 13.34 -38.65
N GLY A 142 3.50 12.46 -39.35
CA GLY A 142 4.91 12.66 -39.66
C GLY A 142 5.90 12.16 -38.61
N GLY A 143 5.47 11.85 -37.40
CA GLY A 143 6.32 11.27 -36.36
C GLY A 143 6.64 9.79 -36.61
N ARG A 144 7.73 9.31 -36.00
CA ARG A 144 8.16 7.90 -36.06
C ARG A 144 8.69 7.42 -34.71
N ASP A 145 8.28 8.08 -33.64
CA ASP A 145 8.70 7.78 -32.28
C ASP A 145 7.99 6.54 -31.73
N ASN A 146 8.71 5.76 -30.92
CA ASN A 146 8.10 4.66 -30.19
C ASN A 146 7.70 5.15 -28.77
N HIS A 147 6.42 5.46 -28.58
CA HIS A 147 5.88 5.96 -27.31
C HIS A 147 6.03 4.95 -26.18
N TYR A 148 5.86 3.65 -26.47
CA TYR A 148 6.03 2.61 -25.46
C TYR A 148 7.46 2.56 -24.92
N ASP A 149 8.45 2.54 -25.81
CA ASP A 149 9.86 2.53 -25.41
C ASP A 149 10.29 3.83 -24.71
N ALA A 150 9.72 4.95 -25.09
CA ALA A 150 9.99 6.26 -24.47
C ALA A 150 9.51 6.35 -23.01
N LEU A 151 8.49 5.57 -22.64
CA LEU A 151 8.02 5.46 -21.26
C LEU A 151 8.95 4.64 -20.38
N LEU A 152 9.75 3.73 -20.95
CA LEU A 152 10.53 2.78 -20.17
C LEU A 152 11.76 3.43 -19.52
N ASN A 153 11.92 3.17 -18.24
CA ASN A 153 13.12 3.47 -17.47
C ASN A 153 14.12 2.31 -17.60
N LYS A 154 15.07 2.44 -18.53
CA LYS A 154 16.10 1.42 -18.77
C LYS A 154 17.19 1.37 -17.69
N SER A 155 17.21 2.35 -16.80
CA SER A 155 18.20 2.50 -15.72
C SER A 155 17.56 2.29 -14.35
N ASN A 156 16.47 1.50 -14.27
CA ASN A 156 15.80 1.22 -13.01
C ASN A 156 16.66 0.30 -12.14
N PHE A 157 16.71 0.61 -10.84
CA PHE A 157 17.34 -0.22 -9.84
C PHE A 157 16.45 -0.36 -8.61
N THR A 158 16.40 -1.58 -8.09
CA THR A 158 15.90 -1.84 -6.75
C THR A 158 17.05 -2.26 -5.86
N HIS A 159 17.20 -1.64 -4.71
CA HIS A 159 18.13 -2.10 -3.69
C HIS A 159 17.46 -2.23 -2.34
N VAL A 160 17.87 -3.25 -1.61
CA VAL A 160 17.31 -3.61 -0.31
C VAL A 160 18.44 -3.84 0.66
N HIS A 161 18.31 -3.27 1.86
CA HIS A 161 19.23 -3.42 2.97
C HIS A 161 18.45 -3.78 4.23
N ASN A 162 18.83 -4.85 4.90
CA ASN A 162 18.25 -5.30 6.15
C ASN A 162 19.35 -5.40 7.18
N LEU A 163 19.18 -4.77 8.33
CA LEU A 163 20.02 -4.87 9.50
C LEU A 163 19.17 -5.37 10.66
N THR A 164 19.61 -6.43 11.33
CA THR A 164 18.92 -6.99 12.48
C THR A 164 19.91 -7.21 13.60
N ALA A 165 19.52 -6.84 14.82
CA ALA A 165 20.24 -7.14 16.04
C ALA A 165 19.32 -7.94 16.98
N THR A 166 19.77 -9.08 17.48
CA THR A 166 19.02 -9.90 18.45
C THR A 166 19.96 -10.38 19.54
N GLY A 167 19.44 -10.53 20.75
CA GLY A 167 20.22 -11.03 21.89
C GLY A 167 19.44 -11.00 23.20
N GLY A 168 20.08 -11.44 24.27
CA GLY A 168 19.52 -11.40 25.61
C GLY A 168 20.14 -12.41 26.58
N ASN A 169 19.74 -12.34 27.82
CA ASN A 169 20.29 -13.16 28.91
C ASN A 169 19.30 -14.19 29.46
N GLY A 170 18.24 -14.51 28.73
CA GLY A 170 17.16 -15.40 29.14
C GLY A 170 16.05 -14.74 29.96
N LYS A 171 16.37 -13.73 30.77
CA LYS A 171 15.36 -12.90 31.47
C LYS A 171 14.90 -11.74 30.58
N THR A 172 15.81 -11.06 29.95
CA THR A 172 15.51 -9.96 29.00
C THR A 172 16.09 -10.31 27.66
N ASN A 173 15.21 -10.42 26.66
CA ASN A 173 15.61 -10.69 25.28
C ASN A 173 15.07 -9.56 24.41
N TYR A 174 15.84 -9.19 23.39
CA TYR A 174 15.50 -8.11 22.48
C TYR A 174 15.79 -8.49 21.03
N ARG A 175 15.06 -7.87 20.14
CA ARG A 175 15.29 -7.88 18.71
C ARG A 175 15.01 -6.45 18.18
N ALA A 176 15.91 -5.94 17.37
CA ALA A 176 15.71 -4.70 16.63
C ALA A 176 15.99 -4.95 15.15
N SER A 177 15.20 -4.39 14.27
CA SER A 177 15.43 -4.47 12.83
C SER A 177 15.29 -3.11 12.18
N LEU A 178 16.08 -2.88 11.12
CA LEU A 178 15.99 -1.74 10.23
C LEU A 178 16.04 -2.25 8.80
N ASN A 179 15.04 -1.90 8.01
CA ASN A 179 14.97 -2.21 6.60
C ASN A 179 14.89 -0.92 5.80
N TYR A 180 15.72 -0.84 4.77
CA TYR A 180 15.64 0.19 3.74
C TYR A 180 15.46 -0.46 2.37
N LYS A 181 14.47 -0.01 1.63
CA LYS A 181 14.20 -0.46 0.27
C LYS A 181 13.91 0.74 -0.61
N LYS A 182 14.63 0.86 -1.72
CA LYS A 182 14.31 1.78 -2.80
C LYS A 182 14.09 0.99 -4.08
N ASN A 183 12.98 1.24 -4.73
CA ASN A 183 12.60 0.64 -6.00
C ASN A 183 12.31 1.75 -7.00
N ASP A 184 13.10 1.83 -8.06
CA ASP A 184 12.83 2.66 -9.22
C ASP A 184 12.01 1.81 -10.22
N GLY A 185 10.86 2.33 -10.65
CA GLY A 185 9.96 1.57 -11.52
C GLY A 185 10.46 1.42 -12.95
N MET A 186 9.90 0.45 -13.67
CA MET A 186 10.14 0.26 -15.11
C MET A 186 9.57 1.40 -15.97
N ILE A 187 8.61 2.16 -15.45
CA ILE A 187 8.12 3.39 -16.08
C ILE A 187 8.88 4.58 -15.49
N ARG A 188 9.30 5.52 -16.32
CA ARG A 188 9.97 6.74 -15.88
C ARG A 188 9.09 7.51 -14.89
N ASN A 189 9.72 8.24 -13.96
CA ASN A 189 9.06 9.04 -12.92
C ASN A 189 8.20 8.22 -11.95
N THR A 190 8.45 6.92 -11.82
CA THR A 190 7.84 6.08 -10.78
C THR A 190 8.90 5.53 -9.85
N SER A 191 8.65 5.64 -8.54
CA SER A 191 9.54 5.09 -7.52
C SER A 191 8.79 4.78 -6.23
N ARG A 192 9.36 3.88 -5.42
CA ARG A 192 8.93 3.64 -4.05
C ARG A 192 10.14 3.52 -3.13
N GLU A 193 10.17 4.32 -2.10
CA GLU A 193 11.15 4.26 -1.03
C GLU A 193 10.44 3.84 0.26
N THR A 194 11.00 2.87 0.98
CA THR A 194 10.43 2.34 2.21
C THR A 194 11.51 2.21 3.26
N ILE A 195 11.25 2.77 4.45
CA ILE A 195 12.07 2.59 5.64
C ILE A 195 11.18 1.95 6.70
N ASN A 196 11.55 0.76 7.16
CA ASN A 196 10.87 0.06 8.24
C ASN A 196 11.83 -0.10 9.41
N GLY A 197 11.37 0.19 10.61
CA GLY A 197 12.09 -0.09 11.85
C GLY A 197 11.20 -0.84 12.82
N SER A 198 11.74 -1.84 13.51
CA SER A 198 11.03 -2.55 14.56
C SER A 198 11.91 -2.80 15.78
N ILE A 199 11.28 -2.82 16.95
CA ILE A 199 11.90 -3.21 18.23
C ILE A 199 10.94 -4.12 18.96
N ALA A 200 11.42 -5.28 19.39
CA ALA A 200 10.69 -6.21 20.26
C ALA A 200 11.52 -6.49 21.50
N VAL A 201 10.91 -6.46 22.67
CA VAL A 201 11.55 -6.76 23.97
C VAL A 201 10.63 -7.64 24.77
N ASN A 202 11.18 -8.75 25.25
CA ASN A 202 10.53 -9.63 26.21
C ASN A 202 11.34 -9.64 27.52
N HIS A 203 10.64 -9.47 28.65
CA HIS A 203 11.24 -9.49 29.98
C HIS A 203 10.48 -10.41 30.92
N ARG A 204 11.21 -11.20 31.70
CA ARG A 204 10.68 -12.05 32.76
C ARG A 204 11.21 -11.63 34.11
N ALA A 205 10.31 -11.53 35.09
CA ALA A 205 10.63 -11.13 36.46
C ALA A 205 9.87 -11.98 37.49
N PHE A 206 10.23 -11.85 38.75
CA PHE A 206 9.61 -12.57 39.89
C PHE A 206 9.54 -14.06 39.68
N ASP A 207 10.68 -14.69 39.43
CA ASP A 207 10.79 -16.11 39.16
C ASP A 207 9.87 -16.57 38.01
N ASP A 208 9.89 -15.84 36.91
CA ASP A 208 9.12 -16.05 35.69
C ASP A 208 7.60 -15.83 35.82
N LYS A 209 7.10 -15.46 37.01
CA LYS A 209 5.68 -15.19 37.23
C LYS A 209 5.19 -13.95 36.45
N LEU A 210 6.03 -12.94 36.27
CA LEU A 210 5.73 -11.77 35.44
C LEU A 210 6.42 -11.88 34.09
N GLN A 211 5.63 -11.77 33.03
CA GLN A 211 6.13 -11.71 31.64
C GLN A 211 5.64 -10.41 31.00
N LEU A 212 6.58 -9.62 30.53
CA LEU A 212 6.34 -8.37 29.83
C LEU A 212 6.80 -8.51 28.38
N SER A 213 5.96 -8.10 27.45
CA SER A 213 6.30 -8.06 26.02
C SER A 213 5.96 -6.68 25.49
N PHE A 214 6.92 -6.08 24.80
CA PHE A 214 6.75 -4.79 24.11
C PHE A 214 7.18 -4.94 22.65
N ASN A 215 6.34 -4.51 21.73
CA ASN A 215 6.65 -4.47 20.31
C ASN A 215 6.31 -3.08 19.76
N LEU A 216 7.22 -2.54 18.97
CA LEU A 216 7.06 -1.29 18.23
C LEU A 216 7.52 -1.51 16.80
N ALA A 217 6.68 -1.22 15.82
CA ALA A 217 7.05 -1.20 14.43
C ALA A 217 6.61 0.14 13.79
N ASN A 218 7.49 0.68 12.98
CA ASN A 218 7.24 1.92 12.25
C ASN A 218 7.62 1.75 10.78
N SER A 219 6.82 2.30 9.87
CA SER A 219 7.09 2.32 8.45
C SER A 219 6.88 3.72 7.90
N PHE A 220 7.85 4.16 7.13
CA PHE A 220 7.77 5.39 6.35
C PHE A 220 7.94 5.04 4.87
N VAL A 221 6.94 5.42 4.05
CA VAL A 221 6.90 5.09 2.63
C VAL A 221 6.69 6.36 1.83
N LYS A 222 7.58 6.59 0.85
CA LYS A 222 7.39 7.61 -0.20
C LYS A 222 7.16 6.93 -1.53
N VAL A 223 6.23 7.45 -2.29
CA VAL A 223 5.88 6.93 -3.61
C VAL A 223 5.76 8.09 -4.59
N ASP A 224 6.51 8.00 -5.68
CA ASP A 224 6.25 8.76 -6.88
C ASP A 224 5.49 7.85 -7.85
N ALA A 225 4.29 8.24 -8.21
CA ALA A 225 3.42 7.48 -9.10
C ALA A 225 3.11 8.31 -10.35
N VAL A 226 3.00 7.63 -11.49
CA VAL A 226 2.25 8.18 -12.61
C VAL A 226 0.79 8.02 -12.24
N SER A 227 0.00 9.09 -12.39
CA SER A 227 -1.40 9.03 -12.06
C SER A 227 -2.10 8.01 -12.95
N ASP A 228 -2.46 6.88 -12.34
CA ASP A 228 -3.39 5.90 -12.89
C ASP A 228 -4.84 6.29 -12.56
N ASP A 229 -5.10 7.58 -12.36
CA ASP A 229 -6.49 8.01 -12.32
C ASP A 229 -7.08 7.57 -13.66
N VAL A 230 -7.82 6.49 -13.57
CA VAL A 230 -8.74 6.03 -14.56
C VAL A 230 -9.77 7.16 -14.65
N ASP A 231 -9.43 8.21 -15.39
CA ASP A 231 -10.41 9.17 -15.83
C ASP A 231 -11.39 8.31 -16.62
N LYS A 232 -12.54 8.04 -16.02
CA LYS A 232 -13.62 7.37 -16.72
C LYS A 232 -14.02 8.25 -17.88
N VAL A 233 -13.60 7.86 -19.06
CA VAL A 233 -14.16 8.43 -20.27
C VAL A 233 -15.39 7.61 -20.58
N GLY A 234 -16.53 8.06 -20.12
CA GLY A 234 -17.75 7.27 -20.13
C GLY A 234 -17.62 6.02 -19.25
N ASP A 235 -18.18 4.90 -19.69
CA ASP A 235 -18.12 3.59 -19.00
C ASP A 235 -16.89 2.75 -19.37
N ILE A 236 -15.96 3.28 -20.18
CA ILE A 236 -14.76 2.57 -20.62
C ILE A 236 -13.62 2.83 -19.64
N PRO A 237 -13.05 1.80 -18.99
CA PRO A 237 -11.87 1.95 -18.16
C PRO A 237 -10.70 2.49 -18.99
N ASN A 238 -10.08 3.58 -18.55
CA ASN A 238 -8.82 4.05 -19.13
C ASN A 238 -7.70 3.11 -18.65
N TYR A 239 -7.18 2.29 -19.56
CA TYR A 239 -6.26 1.18 -19.24
C TYR A 239 -4.82 1.63 -18.91
N GLY A 240 -4.64 2.83 -18.37
CA GLY A 240 -3.37 3.33 -17.91
C GLY A 240 -2.42 3.77 -19.03
N ILE A 241 -1.27 4.30 -18.62
CA ILE A 241 -0.31 4.98 -19.49
C ILE A 241 0.32 4.04 -20.56
N LEU A 242 0.57 2.77 -20.20
CA LEU A 242 1.14 1.79 -21.14
C LEU A 242 0.14 1.40 -22.22
N TYR A 243 -1.12 1.25 -21.87
CA TYR A 243 -2.18 0.98 -22.85
C TYR A 243 -2.33 2.14 -23.83
N GLN A 244 -2.28 3.38 -23.34
CA GLN A 244 -2.31 4.55 -24.19
C GLN A 244 -1.13 4.58 -25.16
N ALA A 245 0.07 4.21 -24.70
CA ALA A 245 1.26 4.15 -25.55
C ALA A 245 1.19 3.05 -26.64
N ILE A 246 0.39 2.01 -26.43
CA ILE A 246 0.14 0.97 -27.44
C ILE A 246 -0.94 1.41 -28.43
N ARG A 247 -1.95 2.15 -27.95
CA ARG A 247 -3.12 2.55 -28.74
C ARG A 247 -2.92 3.80 -29.57
N ILE A 248 -2.06 4.71 -29.13
CA ILE A 248 -1.80 5.97 -29.83
C ILE A 248 -1.36 5.74 -31.27
N ASN A 249 -1.79 6.63 -32.18
CA ASN A 249 -1.32 6.56 -33.55
C ASN A 249 0.23 6.69 -33.59
N PRO A 250 0.95 5.69 -34.11
CA PRO A 250 2.41 5.67 -34.04
C PRO A 250 3.12 6.71 -34.90
N THR A 251 2.35 7.47 -35.72
CA THR A 251 2.89 8.59 -36.49
C THR A 251 2.78 9.91 -35.76
N MET A 252 2.19 9.94 -34.56
CA MET A 252 2.20 11.14 -33.72
C MET A 252 3.59 11.33 -33.10
N PRO A 253 4.24 12.50 -33.27
CA PRO A 253 5.55 12.74 -32.65
C PRO A 253 5.39 12.90 -31.13
N ILE A 254 6.43 12.59 -30.37
CA ILE A 254 6.47 12.86 -28.91
C ILE A 254 6.69 14.34 -28.67
N TYR A 255 7.58 14.97 -29.43
CA TYR A 255 7.98 16.37 -29.27
C TYR A 255 7.72 17.18 -30.54
N LYS A 256 7.49 18.47 -30.38
CA LYS A 256 7.54 19.44 -31.45
C LYS A 256 8.98 19.86 -31.74
N GLU A 257 9.21 20.61 -32.80
CA GLU A 257 10.52 21.15 -33.19
C GLU A 257 11.15 22.03 -32.08
N ASP A 258 10.34 22.73 -31.30
CA ASP A 258 10.78 23.58 -30.19
C ASP A 258 11.09 22.77 -28.89
N GLY A 259 10.97 21.46 -28.93
CA GLY A 259 11.19 20.56 -27.77
C GLY A 259 10.01 20.46 -26.81
N SER A 260 8.92 21.18 -27.01
CA SER A 260 7.69 21.02 -26.24
C SER A 260 6.96 19.74 -26.65
N PHE A 261 6.09 19.21 -25.77
CA PHE A 261 5.31 18.02 -26.09
C PHE A 261 4.29 18.28 -27.19
N TRP A 262 4.18 17.32 -28.08
CA TRP A 262 3.18 17.36 -29.14
C TRP A 262 1.85 16.77 -28.62
N GLU A 263 0.74 17.48 -28.85
CA GLU A 263 -0.61 17.06 -28.48
C GLU A 263 -1.60 17.40 -29.59
N THR A 264 -2.64 16.56 -29.77
CA THR A 264 -3.62 16.82 -30.82
C THR A 264 -4.84 17.51 -30.32
N TYR A 265 -5.20 17.80 -29.26
CA TYR A 265 -6.42 18.44 -28.71
C TYR A 265 -7.71 18.33 -29.58
N SER A 266 -7.68 17.59 -30.67
CA SER A 266 -8.76 17.48 -31.65
C SER A 266 -9.63 16.25 -31.34
N GLY A 267 -10.56 16.38 -30.40
CA GLY A 267 -11.76 15.51 -30.31
C GLY A 267 -11.58 14.04 -29.95
N TYR A 268 -10.44 13.44 -30.19
CA TYR A 268 -10.09 12.08 -29.85
C TYR A 268 -9.31 12.04 -28.55
N GLU A 269 -9.51 11.00 -27.76
CA GLU A 269 -8.94 10.83 -26.42
C GLU A 269 -7.48 10.38 -26.43
N ASP A 270 -6.74 10.69 -27.50
CA ASP A 270 -5.38 10.26 -27.70
C ASP A 270 -4.42 11.33 -27.19
N PHE A 271 -4.17 11.34 -25.89
CA PHE A 271 -3.14 12.17 -25.30
C PHE A 271 -1.75 11.56 -25.51
N ASN A 272 -0.72 12.38 -25.53
CA ASN A 272 0.67 11.94 -25.55
C ASN A 272 1.04 11.30 -24.18
N PRO A 273 1.29 9.98 -24.12
CA PRO A 273 1.56 9.32 -22.86
C PRO A 273 2.90 9.73 -22.24
N VAL A 274 3.87 10.16 -23.07
CA VAL A 274 5.16 10.67 -22.59
C VAL A 274 4.99 12.06 -21.98
N ALA A 275 4.21 12.93 -22.59
CA ALA A 275 3.89 14.23 -21.99
C ALA A 275 3.27 14.06 -20.61
N ARG A 276 2.32 13.14 -20.47
CA ARG A 276 1.57 12.93 -19.23
C ARG A 276 2.46 12.56 -18.06
N ILE A 277 3.47 11.71 -18.23
CA ILE A 277 4.37 11.33 -17.13
C ILE A 277 5.28 12.46 -16.63
N TYR A 278 5.43 13.52 -17.41
CA TYR A 278 6.19 14.72 -17.01
C TYR A 278 5.29 15.86 -16.55
N GLN A 279 4.10 15.98 -17.11
CA GLN A 279 3.17 17.08 -16.82
C GLN A 279 2.22 16.76 -15.66
N ARG A 280 2.20 15.53 -15.18
CA ARG A 280 1.40 15.11 -14.04
C ARG A 280 2.24 14.42 -12.99
N THR A 281 2.13 14.85 -11.74
CA THR A 281 2.86 14.27 -10.62
C THR A 281 1.88 13.83 -9.53
N LYS A 282 2.05 12.59 -9.04
CA LYS A 282 1.30 12.07 -7.91
C LYS A 282 2.27 11.51 -6.87
N LYS A 283 2.43 12.24 -5.77
CA LYS A 283 3.32 11.85 -4.67
C LYS A 283 2.50 11.41 -3.49
N LYS A 284 2.83 10.23 -2.93
CA LYS A 284 2.16 9.71 -1.74
C LYS A 284 3.19 9.49 -0.64
N GLU A 285 2.83 9.85 0.57
CA GLU A 285 3.61 9.57 1.79
C GLU A 285 2.73 8.80 2.75
N PHE A 286 3.24 7.67 3.26
CA PHE A 286 2.57 6.89 4.28
C PHE A 286 3.45 6.83 5.52
N LYS A 287 2.85 7.01 6.68
CA LYS A 287 3.49 6.87 8.00
C LYS A 287 2.64 5.92 8.81
N ASN A 288 3.19 4.75 9.10
CA ASN A 288 2.47 3.72 9.81
C ASN A 288 3.21 3.39 11.11
N LEU A 289 2.46 3.26 12.19
CA LEU A 289 2.95 2.91 13.51
C LEU A 289 2.10 1.78 14.07
N LEU A 290 2.76 0.74 14.58
CA LEU A 290 2.16 -0.31 15.38
C LEU A 290 2.94 -0.41 16.69
N ALA A 291 2.26 -0.23 17.80
CA ALA A 291 2.81 -0.43 19.12
C ALA A 291 1.91 -1.35 19.93
N ASN A 292 2.47 -2.33 20.61
CA ASN A 292 1.73 -3.13 21.57
C ASN A 292 2.57 -3.43 22.81
N PHE A 293 1.86 -3.60 23.92
CA PHE A 293 2.41 -3.98 25.21
C PHE A 293 1.51 -5.03 25.84
N LYS A 294 2.12 -6.14 26.26
CA LYS A 294 1.45 -7.21 26.98
C LYS A 294 2.14 -7.47 28.31
N SER A 295 1.36 -7.52 29.39
CA SER A 295 1.79 -7.93 30.72
C SER A 295 0.99 -9.17 31.10
N GLN A 296 1.68 -10.23 31.55
CA GLN A 296 1.06 -11.45 32.08
C GLN A 296 1.65 -11.73 33.45
N TYR A 297 0.79 -11.98 34.44
CA TYR A 297 1.20 -12.29 35.81
C TYR A 297 0.51 -13.53 36.34
N GLU A 298 1.29 -14.51 36.78
CA GLU A 298 0.79 -15.69 37.45
C GLU A 298 0.54 -15.32 38.93
N ILE A 299 -0.74 -15.15 39.27
CA ILE A 299 -1.18 -14.75 40.63
C ILE A 299 -0.98 -15.90 41.61
N ILE A 300 -1.46 -17.06 41.24
CA ILE A 300 -1.26 -18.35 41.93
C ILE A 300 -1.04 -19.43 40.87
N PRO A 301 -0.45 -20.60 41.21
CA PRO A 301 -0.29 -21.66 40.24
C PRO A 301 -1.56 -21.97 39.46
N GLY A 302 -1.49 -21.83 38.15
CA GLY A 302 -2.60 -22.06 37.22
C GLY A 302 -3.51 -20.86 36.97
N LEU A 303 -3.45 -19.76 37.77
CA LEU A 303 -4.23 -18.54 37.52
C LEU A 303 -3.32 -17.45 36.99
N THR A 304 -3.51 -17.08 35.71
CA THR A 304 -2.78 -16.01 35.05
C THR A 304 -3.71 -14.86 34.70
N ALA A 305 -3.38 -13.65 35.12
CA ALA A 305 -4.00 -12.41 34.63
C ALA A 305 -3.13 -11.78 33.56
N ALA A 306 -3.73 -11.25 32.52
CA ALA A 306 -3.03 -10.52 31.48
C ALA A 306 -3.73 -9.21 31.11
N ALA A 307 -2.90 -8.21 30.78
CA ALA A 307 -3.33 -6.94 30.19
C ALA A 307 -2.61 -6.76 28.85
N PHE A 308 -3.36 -6.38 27.84
CA PHE A 308 -2.86 -6.08 26.49
C PHE A 308 -3.33 -4.71 26.06
N PHE A 309 -2.40 -3.91 25.57
CA PHE A 309 -2.65 -2.60 24.98
C PHE A 309 -2.01 -2.56 23.63
N ALA A 310 -2.74 -2.09 22.62
CA ALA A 310 -2.22 -1.92 21.28
C ALA A 310 -2.73 -0.62 20.64
N MET A 311 -1.89 -0.04 19.81
CA MET A 311 -2.20 1.12 18.98
C MET A 311 -1.65 0.92 17.59
N GLU A 312 -2.52 1.04 16.60
CA GLU A 312 -2.16 1.18 15.20
C GLU A 312 -2.52 2.59 14.74
N LYS A 313 -1.59 3.25 14.05
CA LYS A 313 -1.83 4.55 13.43
C LYS A 313 -1.28 4.55 12.02
N ASN A 314 -2.12 4.90 11.05
CA ASN A 314 -1.79 4.98 9.64
C ASN A 314 -2.15 6.38 9.14
N ASP A 315 -1.14 7.13 8.71
CA ASP A 315 -1.30 8.44 8.08
C ASP A 315 -0.93 8.34 6.61
N ALA A 316 -1.71 8.94 5.73
CA ALA A 316 -1.35 9.07 4.33
C ALA A 316 -1.62 10.47 3.80
N LEU A 317 -0.63 11.02 3.11
CA LEU A 317 -0.70 12.28 2.39
C LEU A 317 -0.51 12.00 0.89
N THR A 318 -1.47 12.44 0.08
CA THR A 318 -1.38 12.43 -1.38
C THR A 318 -1.33 13.86 -1.90
N ASN A 319 -0.33 14.12 -2.75
CA ASN A 319 -0.17 15.36 -3.50
C ASN A 319 -0.32 15.03 -4.99
N ASP A 320 -1.36 15.50 -5.64
CA ASP A 320 -1.66 15.27 -7.06
C ASP A 320 -1.69 16.63 -7.78
N TYR A 321 -0.79 16.78 -8.75
CA TYR A 321 -0.65 18.01 -9.53
C TYR A 321 -0.64 17.72 -11.03
N SER A 322 -1.47 18.43 -11.78
CA SER A 322 -1.45 18.46 -13.24
C SER A 322 -1.03 19.87 -13.68
N MET A 323 -0.01 19.94 -14.50
CA MET A 323 0.49 21.20 -15.06
C MET A 323 -0.55 21.85 -15.96
N ARG A 324 -0.42 23.16 -16.21
CA ARG A 324 -1.35 23.93 -17.01
C ARG A 324 -1.48 23.44 -18.47
N GLU A 325 -0.40 22.91 -19.02
CA GLU A 325 -0.33 22.38 -20.39
C GLU A 325 -0.72 20.91 -20.50
N GLU A 326 -1.02 20.25 -19.37
CA GLU A 326 -1.42 18.84 -19.40
C GLU A 326 -2.74 18.69 -20.17
N TYR A 327 -2.83 17.64 -20.98
CA TYR A 327 -3.92 17.42 -21.94
C TYR A 327 -5.32 17.54 -21.34
N SER A 328 -5.57 16.98 -20.15
CA SER A 328 -6.89 17.05 -19.51
C SER A 328 -7.25 18.47 -19.09
N GLN A 329 -6.27 19.29 -18.70
CA GLN A 329 -6.50 20.69 -18.32
C GLN A 329 -6.92 21.52 -19.53
N HIS A 330 -6.30 21.29 -20.68
CA HIS A 330 -6.70 21.93 -21.92
C HIS A 330 -8.11 21.51 -22.35
N LYS A 331 -8.42 20.21 -22.30
CA LYS A 331 -9.72 19.67 -22.65
C LYS A 331 -10.84 20.20 -21.74
N ASP A 332 -10.59 20.34 -20.45
CA ASP A 332 -11.54 20.84 -19.45
C ASP A 332 -11.63 22.37 -19.45
N GLY A 333 -10.83 23.07 -20.24
CA GLY A 333 -10.76 24.55 -20.25
C GLY A 333 -10.20 25.10 -18.94
N THR A 334 -9.31 24.35 -18.27
CA THR A 334 -8.67 24.74 -17.01
C THR A 334 -7.16 24.90 -17.17
N ASN A 335 -6.53 25.68 -16.28
CA ASN A 335 -5.10 25.93 -16.27
C ASN A 335 -4.49 25.32 -14.99
N GLY A 336 -4.08 24.04 -15.06
CA GLY A 336 -3.50 23.35 -13.94
C GLY A 336 -4.52 22.97 -12.86
N ARG A 337 -4.22 21.86 -12.17
CA ARG A 337 -5.00 21.32 -11.08
C ARG A 337 -4.07 20.88 -9.96
N ALA A 338 -4.36 21.28 -8.73
CA ALA A 338 -3.65 20.85 -7.55
C ALA A 338 -4.65 20.27 -6.54
N LYS A 339 -4.37 19.04 -6.06
CA LYS A 339 -5.14 18.38 -5.01
C LYS A 339 -4.21 17.90 -3.90
N LYS A 340 -4.58 18.17 -2.66
CA LYS A 340 -4.02 17.51 -1.48
C LYS A 340 -5.10 16.70 -0.79
N GLU A 341 -4.73 15.49 -0.39
CA GLU A 341 -5.60 14.59 0.35
C GLU A 341 -4.81 13.97 1.50
N TYR A 342 -5.36 14.08 2.68
CA TYR A 342 -4.83 13.48 3.89
C TYR A 342 -5.88 12.60 4.52
N TYR A 343 -5.49 11.41 4.94
CA TYR A 343 -6.30 10.60 5.84
C TYR A 343 -5.46 10.03 6.98
N GLN A 344 -6.12 9.82 8.08
CA GLN A 344 -5.58 9.19 9.28
C GLN A 344 -6.53 8.11 9.74
N ASN A 345 -5.97 6.95 10.06
CA ASN A 345 -6.69 5.86 10.70
C ASN A 345 -5.97 5.50 12.00
N THR A 346 -6.70 5.50 13.12
CA THR A 346 -6.16 5.18 14.44
C THR A 346 -7.02 4.12 15.11
N ASN A 347 -6.43 2.98 15.40
CA ASN A 347 -7.07 1.87 16.11
C ASN A 347 -6.39 1.68 17.46
N ARG A 348 -7.17 1.61 18.53
CA ARG A 348 -6.67 1.35 19.88
C ARG A 348 -7.40 0.13 20.45
N THR A 349 -6.64 -0.77 21.02
CA THR A 349 -7.16 -2.00 21.63
C THR A 349 -6.68 -2.11 23.07
N THR A 350 -7.58 -2.42 23.98
CA THR A 350 -7.29 -2.73 25.39
C THR A 350 -7.99 -4.01 25.72
N GLU A 351 -7.24 -5.00 26.22
CA GLU A 351 -7.80 -6.30 26.62
C GLU A 351 -7.31 -6.69 28.02
N TRP A 352 -8.20 -7.29 28.76
CA TRP A 352 -7.93 -7.87 30.07
C TRP A 352 -8.42 -9.29 30.08
N THR A 353 -7.56 -10.24 30.49
CA THR A 353 -7.94 -11.63 30.57
C THR A 353 -7.51 -12.27 31.89
N ALA A 354 -8.31 -13.19 32.38
CA ALA A 354 -7.94 -14.11 33.46
C ALA A 354 -8.12 -15.53 32.96
N ASN A 355 -7.05 -16.30 33.00
CA ASN A 355 -7.03 -17.68 32.56
C ASN A 355 -6.69 -18.59 33.76
N TYR A 356 -7.54 -19.56 34.05
CA TYR A 356 -7.34 -20.55 35.10
C TYR A 356 -7.25 -21.95 34.52
N ASN A 357 -6.11 -22.59 34.76
CA ASN A 357 -5.88 -23.98 34.37
C ASN A 357 -5.49 -24.79 35.61
N THR A 358 -6.24 -25.84 35.89
CA THR A 358 -5.94 -26.73 37.00
C THR A 358 -6.22 -28.20 36.65
N SER A 359 -5.50 -29.08 37.29
CA SER A 359 -5.75 -30.54 37.21
C SER A 359 -6.11 -31.07 38.59
N ILE A 360 -7.29 -31.64 38.70
CA ILE A 360 -7.77 -32.27 39.95
C ILE A 360 -7.47 -33.75 39.88
N ASN A 361 -6.72 -34.26 40.87
CA ASN A 361 -6.31 -35.68 41.01
C ASN A 361 -5.62 -36.28 39.75
N GLY A 362 -5.05 -35.42 38.89
CA GLY A 362 -4.40 -35.89 37.65
C GLY A 362 -5.36 -36.45 36.59
N VAL A 363 -6.68 -36.39 36.82
CA VAL A 363 -7.71 -36.99 35.95
C VAL A 363 -8.59 -35.92 35.31
N HIS A 364 -8.93 -34.88 36.04
CA HIS A 364 -9.82 -33.83 35.55
C HIS A 364 -9.04 -32.55 35.28
N ASN A 365 -8.94 -32.16 34.02
CA ASN A 365 -8.35 -30.87 33.60
C ASN A 365 -9.46 -29.86 33.41
N ILE A 366 -9.42 -28.77 34.19
CA ILE A 366 -10.38 -27.68 34.13
C ILE A 366 -9.65 -26.44 33.58
N THR A 367 -10.19 -25.86 32.51
CA THR A 367 -9.71 -24.62 31.94
C THR A 367 -10.87 -23.61 31.93
N GLY A 368 -10.63 -22.42 32.46
CA GLY A 368 -11.57 -21.30 32.45
C GLY A 368 -10.89 -20.05 31.89
N LEU A 369 -11.57 -19.30 31.05
CA LEU A 369 -11.14 -18.01 30.51
C LEU A 369 -12.22 -16.98 30.77
N LEU A 370 -11.83 -15.83 31.31
CA LEU A 370 -12.65 -14.64 31.41
C LEU A 370 -11.92 -13.49 30.73
N GLY A 371 -12.61 -12.75 29.86
CA GLY A 371 -11.98 -11.67 29.13
C GLY A 371 -12.89 -10.46 28.96
N TYR A 372 -12.25 -9.30 28.84
CA TYR A 372 -12.83 -8.02 28.44
C TYR A 372 -11.97 -7.40 27.35
N SER A 373 -12.57 -6.97 26.26
CA SER A 373 -11.91 -6.26 25.18
C SER A 373 -12.64 -4.96 24.86
N TYR A 374 -11.88 -3.88 24.73
CA TYR A 374 -12.35 -2.59 24.26
C TYR A 374 -11.50 -2.17 23.04
N GLN A 375 -12.16 -1.85 21.94
CA GLN A 375 -11.52 -1.38 20.73
C GLN A 375 -12.17 -0.06 20.30
N ASP A 376 -11.33 0.89 19.92
CA ASP A 376 -11.71 2.23 19.45
C ASP A 376 -11.08 2.46 18.07
N PHE A 377 -11.91 2.74 17.08
CA PHE A 377 -11.52 2.99 15.70
C PHE A 377 -11.89 4.42 15.34
N GLU A 378 -10.91 5.17 14.87
CA GLU A 378 -11.07 6.54 14.41
C GLU A 378 -10.49 6.70 13.01
N TYR A 379 -11.32 7.16 12.09
CA TYR A 379 -10.94 7.53 10.73
C TYR A 379 -11.21 9.00 10.51
N GLU A 380 -10.23 9.73 9.99
CA GLU A 380 -10.35 11.15 9.62
C GLU A 380 -9.76 11.37 8.24
N GLN A 381 -10.47 12.14 7.42
CA GLN A 381 -10.05 12.48 6.06
C GLN A 381 -10.30 13.98 5.82
N PHE A 382 -9.34 14.59 5.12
CA PHE A 382 -9.46 15.94 4.58
C PHE A 382 -8.89 15.96 3.17
N SER A 383 -9.56 16.66 2.25
CA SER A 383 -9.02 16.94 0.92
C SER A 383 -9.37 18.36 0.48
N ALA A 384 -8.44 18.96 -0.26
CA ALA A 384 -8.65 20.24 -0.92
C ALA A 384 -8.14 20.16 -2.36
N GLU A 385 -8.92 20.68 -3.30
CA GLU A 385 -8.61 20.76 -4.72
C GLU A 385 -8.89 22.16 -5.24
N ASN A 386 -7.96 22.70 -6.01
CA ASN A 386 -8.13 23.97 -6.73
C ASN A 386 -7.59 23.87 -8.16
N LYS A 387 -8.08 24.72 -9.05
CA LYS A 387 -7.71 24.77 -10.45
C LYS A 387 -7.44 26.22 -10.90
N ASN A 388 -6.97 26.38 -12.14
CA ASN A 388 -6.67 27.69 -12.77
C ASN A 388 -5.53 28.43 -12.07
N PHE A 389 -4.35 27.82 -12.09
CA PHE A 389 -3.13 28.42 -11.59
C PHE A 389 -2.46 29.31 -12.64
N LEU A 390 -1.85 30.42 -12.21
CA LEU A 390 -1.08 31.30 -13.09
C LEU A 390 0.32 30.75 -13.40
N THR A 391 0.84 29.85 -12.56
CA THR A 391 2.17 29.26 -12.68
C THR A 391 2.19 27.83 -12.11
N ASP A 392 3.05 26.99 -12.66
CA ASP A 392 3.25 25.61 -12.20
C ASP A 392 4.31 25.48 -11.07
N VAL A 393 5.00 26.59 -10.72
CA VAL A 393 6.17 26.58 -9.81
C VAL A 393 5.84 26.01 -8.42
N PHE A 394 4.65 26.28 -7.91
CA PHE A 394 4.28 25.86 -6.55
C PHE A 394 3.69 24.44 -6.47
N GLY A 395 3.27 23.87 -7.60
CA GLY A 395 2.59 22.58 -7.61
C GLY A 395 1.44 22.52 -6.58
N THR A 396 1.48 21.55 -5.67
CA THR A 396 0.48 21.44 -4.59
C THR A 396 0.80 22.28 -3.35
N ASN A 397 1.89 23.06 -3.32
CA ASN A 397 2.32 23.77 -2.11
C ASN A 397 1.64 25.12 -1.87
N ASN A 398 0.87 25.59 -2.86
CA ASN A 398 0.07 26.81 -2.73
C ASN A 398 -1.29 26.62 -3.39
N LEU A 399 -2.22 25.95 -2.72
CA LEU A 399 -3.55 25.69 -3.24
C LEU A 399 -4.39 26.97 -3.37
N GLU A 400 -4.18 27.96 -2.51
CA GLU A 400 -4.96 29.20 -2.51
C GLU A 400 -4.73 30.06 -3.79
N ALA A 401 -3.60 29.86 -4.48
CA ALA A 401 -3.27 30.59 -5.71
C ALA A 401 -4.15 30.21 -6.92
N GLY A 402 -4.92 29.12 -6.83
CA GLY A 402 -5.82 28.70 -7.91
C GLY A 402 -7.06 29.59 -8.00
N GLY A 403 -7.45 29.94 -9.24
CA GLY A 403 -8.56 30.86 -9.52
C GLY A 403 -9.93 30.36 -9.04
N TYR A 404 -10.16 29.03 -9.04
CA TYR A 404 -11.44 28.46 -8.63
C TYR A 404 -11.84 28.77 -7.19
N LEU A 405 -10.87 29.08 -6.30
CA LEU A 405 -11.20 29.50 -4.93
C LEU A 405 -11.98 30.82 -4.95
N LYS A 406 -11.57 31.80 -5.76
CA LYS A 406 -12.24 33.09 -5.90
C LYS A 406 -13.63 32.95 -6.55
N ASP A 407 -13.77 31.97 -7.44
CA ASP A 407 -15.01 31.71 -8.16
C ASP A 407 -16.01 30.84 -7.36
N GLY A 408 -15.65 30.40 -6.15
CA GLY A 408 -16.47 29.50 -5.34
C GLY A 408 -16.55 28.07 -5.92
N LYS A 409 -15.59 27.66 -6.76
CA LYS A 409 -15.55 26.35 -7.44
C LYS A 409 -14.50 25.39 -6.86
N ALA A 410 -13.65 25.87 -5.94
CA ALA A 410 -12.68 25.01 -5.27
C ALA A 410 -13.40 23.95 -4.41
N GLU A 411 -12.87 22.72 -4.42
CA GLU A 411 -13.47 21.63 -3.65
C GLU A 411 -12.71 21.42 -2.33
N MET A 412 -13.47 21.37 -1.24
CA MET A 412 -12.96 20.98 0.08
C MET A 412 -13.89 19.91 0.66
N LYS A 413 -13.32 18.83 1.15
CA LYS A 413 -14.07 17.71 1.73
C LYS A 413 -13.42 17.29 3.03
N SER A 414 -14.22 17.01 4.05
CA SER A 414 -13.74 16.41 5.30
C SER A 414 -14.72 15.34 5.76
N LYS A 415 -14.19 14.33 6.43
CA LYS A 415 -14.97 13.23 7.00
C LYS A 415 -14.29 12.75 8.27
N LYS A 416 -15.08 12.49 9.32
CA LYS A 416 -14.62 11.82 10.52
C LYS A 416 -15.61 10.73 10.89
N GLU A 417 -15.10 9.53 11.15
CA GLU A 417 -15.87 8.36 11.59
C GLU A 417 -15.21 7.78 12.82
N THR A 418 -16.02 7.37 13.78
CA THR A 418 -15.57 6.68 14.98
C THR A 418 -16.46 5.48 15.23
N SER A 419 -15.87 4.38 15.65
CA SER A 419 -16.61 3.21 16.10
C SER A 419 -15.94 2.58 17.29
N LYS A 420 -16.74 1.96 18.16
CA LYS A 420 -16.26 1.30 19.37
C LYS A 420 -16.82 -0.11 19.43
N LEU A 421 -15.98 -1.03 19.86
CA LEU A 421 -16.37 -2.42 20.08
C LEU A 421 -16.02 -2.82 21.51
N ILE A 422 -16.99 -3.38 22.21
CA ILE A 422 -16.83 -3.94 23.56
C ILE A 422 -17.21 -5.43 23.49
N ALA A 423 -16.37 -6.27 24.01
CA ALA A 423 -16.63 -7.71 24.08
C ALA A 423 -16.29 -8.27 25.47
N PHE A 424 -17.10 -9.24 25.90
CA PHE A 424 -16.85 -10.09 27.08
C PHE A 424 -16.83 -11.53 26.63
N PHE A 425 -15.94 -12.32 27.12
CA PHE A 425 -15.80 -13.73 26.76
C PHE A 425 -15.19 -14.57 27.87
#